data_969082968675a4ef979344e281f71158
#
_entry.id   969082968675a4ef979344e281f71158
#
_cell.length_a   1.000
_cell.length_b   1.000
_cell.length_c   1.000
_cell.angle_alpha   90.00
_cell.angle_beta   90.00
_cell.angle_gamma   90.00
#
_symmetry.space_group_name_H-M   'P 1'
#
loop_
_entity.id
_entity.type
_entity.pdbx_description
1 polymer ?
#
loop_
_entity_poly.entity_id
_entity_poly.type
_entity_poly.pdbx_seq_one_letter_code
_entity_poly.pdbx_strand_id
1 'polypeptide(L)'
;HLISGAFLVAAASQTAYAPLYSCMLLSVMFYMPTIALSNSVAYNALDLAKLDTVKHFPPIRVWGTVGFIAAMWFVDLTHIGGIQIKLTAWQLYVSAFLSFVLAVYSFSLPGCSVDRNVKSQSWIDTLGLRAFALFKEKRMAVFFIFSMLLGAALQITNAFGDTYIQNFGSMPQYADSAIVKHSVILLSLSQM
;
A
#
# COMPACT_ATOMS: atom_id res chain seq x y z
N HIS A 1 -5.48 -9.43 6.60
CA HIS A 1 -4.12 -9.83 6.25
C HIS A 1 -4.00 -11.34 5.97
N LEU A 2 -4.55 -12.24 6.80
CA LEU A 2 -4.47 -13.69 6.55
C LEU A 2 -5.03 -14.09 5.18
N ILE A 3 -6.25 -13.63 4.87
CA ILE A 3 -6.92 -13.92 3.61
C ILE A 3 -6.13 -13.32 2.43
N SER A 4 -5.69 -12.08 2.55
CA SER A 4 -4.86 -11.43 1.53
C SER A 4 -3.55 -12.19 1.29
N GLY A 5 -2.85 -12.60 2.36
CA GLY A 5 -1.63 -13.41 2.26
C GLY A 5 -1.86 -14.76 1.58
N ALA A 6 -2.97 -15.45 1.89
CA ALA A 6 -3.32 -16.70 1.24
C ALA A 6 -3.55 -16.53 -0.27
N PHE A 7 -4.22 -15.46 -0.69
CA PHE A 7 -4.38 -15.16 -2.12
C PHE A 7 -3.07 -14.79 -2.81
N LEU A 8 -2.11 -14.16 -2.11
CA LEU A 8 -0.77 -13.91 -2.67
C LEU A 8 0.00 -15.21 -2.90
N VAL A 9 -0.06 -16.16 -1.97
CA VAL A 9 0.54 -17.50 -2.16
C VAL A 9 -0.12 -18.22 -3.33
N ALA A 10 -1.45 -18.17 -3.42
CA ALA A 10 -2.17 -18.74 -4.54
C ALA A 10 -1.79 -18.07 -5.87
N ALA A 11 -1.64 -16.74 -5.90
CA ALA A 11 -1.19 -16.02 -7.07
C ALA A 11 0.22 -16.42 -7.52
N ALA A 12 1.14 -16.61 -6.56
CA ALA A 12 2.53 -17.00 -6.85
C ALA A 12 2.64 -18.39 -7.53
N SER A 13 1.65 -19.27 -7.37
CA SER A 13 1.60 -20.59 -7.98
C SER A 13 0.95 -20.61 -9.37
N GLN A 14 0.34 -19.49 -9.81
CA GLN A 14 -0.36 -19.42 -11.09
C GLN A 14 0.58 -19.05 -12.23
N THR A 15 0.44 -19.76 -13.35
CA THR A 15 1.15 -19.44 -14.59
C THR A 15 0.23 -18.80 -15.64
N ALA A 16 -1.08 -18.99 -15.53
CA ALA A 16 -2.07 -18.40 -16.43
C ALA A 16 -2.48 -17.00 -15.94
N TYR A 17 -2.68 -16.08 -16.89
CA TYR A 17 -2.99 -14.69 -16.60
C TYR A 17 -4.31 -14.50 -15.81
N ALA A 18 -5.39 -15.17 -16.24
CA ALA A 18 -6.71 -14.97 -15.63
C ALA A 18 -6.78 -15.36 -14.14
N PRO A 19 -6.32 -16.55 -13.70
CA PRO A 19 -6.31 -16.89 -12.29
C PRO A 19 -5.31 -16.06 -11.49
N LEU A 20 -4.14 -15.70 -12.06
CA LEU A 20 -3.19 -14.78 -11.43
C LEU A 20 -3.87 -13.45 -11.12
N TYR A 21 -4.50 -12.84 -12.12
CA TYR A 21 -5.19 -11.56 -11.97
C TYR A 21 -6.31 -11.63 -10.93
N SER A 22 -7.11 -12.70 -10.94
CA SER A 22 -8.20 -12.89 -9.99
C SER A 22 -7.69 -13.01 -8.55
N CYS A 23 -6.63 -13.80 -8.33
CA CYS A 23 -6.01 -13.93 -7.00
C CYS A 23 -5.42 -12.60 -6.51
N MET A 24 -4.75 -11.85 -7.40
CA MET A 24 -4.21 -10.52 -7.08
C MET A 24 -5.32 -9.54 -6.73
N LEU A 25 -6.41 -9.50 -7.51
CA LEU A 25 -7.55 -8.64 -7.25
C LEU A 25 -8.17 -8.93 -5.87
N LEU A 26 -8.42 -10.21 -5.56
CA LEU A 26 -8.96 -10.61 -4.27
C LEU A 26 -8.00 -10.26 -3.12
N SER A 27 -6.70 -10.47 -3.28
CA SER A 27 -5.72 -10.06 -2.29
C SER A 27 -5.79 -8.57 -1.99
N VAL A 28 -5.84 -7.72 -3.02
CA VAL A 28 -5.94 -6.27 -2.87
C VAL A 28 -7.27 -5.85 -2.23
N MET A 29 -8.39 -6.49 -2.59
CA MET A 29 -9.70 -6.22 -1.99
C MET A 29 -9.71 -6.42 -0.47
N PHE A 30 -9.02 -7.45 0.03
CA PHE A 30 -8.90 -7.70 1.47
C PHE A 30 -7.81 -6.87 2.14
N TYR A 31 -6.81 -6.41 1.39
CA TYR A 31 -5.71 -5.60 1.92
C TYR A 31 -6.08 -4.12 2.08
N MET A 32 -6.74 -3.51 1.08
CA MET A 32 -7.01 -2.07 1.06
C MET A 32 -7.78 -1.54 2.28
N PRO A 33 -8.83 -2.23 2.80
CA PRO A 33 -9.51 -1.78 4.02
C PRO A 33 -8.60 -1.74 5.25
N THR A 34 -7.56 -2.56 5.30
CA THR A 34 -6.65 -2.60 6.47
C THR A 34 -5.81 -1.34 6.60
N ILE A 35 -5.54 -0.62 5.50
CA ILE A 35 -4.84 0.67 5.52
C ILE A 35 -5.71 1.72 6.22
N ALA A 36 -7.00 1.77 5.90
CA ALA A 36 -7.94 2.67 6.56
C ALA A 36 -8.10 2.34 8.06
N LEU A 37 -8.18 1.04 8.39
CA LEU A 37 -8.26 0.57 9.78
C LEU A 37 -6.99 0.92 10.57
N SER A 38 -5.80 0.79 10.00
CA SER A 38 -4.54 1.15 10.67
C SER A 38 -4.48 2.65 11.00
N ASN A 39 -4.95 3.50 10.09
CA ASN A 39 -5.07 4.93 10.34
C ASN A 39 -6.07 5.22 11.47
N SER A 40 -7.22 4.54 11.47
CA SER A 40 -8.23 4.67 12.53
C SER A 40 -7.70 4.25 13.90
N VAL A 41 -6.94 3.15 13.97
CA VAL A 41 -6.28 2.71 15.21
C VAL A 41 -5.28 3.75 15.70
N ALA A 42 -4.48 4.32 14.79
CA ALA A 42 -3.51 5.37 15.14
C ALA A 42 -4.21 6.63 15.69
N TYR A 43 -5.30 7.07 15.06
CA TYR A 43 -6.08 8.20 15.56
C TYR A 43 -6.66 7.93 16.95
N ASN A 44 -7.26 6.75 17.15
CA ASN A 44 -7.81 6.38 18.43
C ASN A 44 -6.73 6.28 19.53
N ALA A 45 -5.56 5.74 19.20
CA ALA A 45 -4.44 5.67 20.14
C ALA A 45 -3.93 7.08 20.55
N LEU A 46 -3.87 8.01 19.60
CA LEU A 46 -3.50 9.40 19.89
C LEU A 46 -4.55 10.11 20.75
N ASP A 47 -5.83 9.89 20.47
CA ASP A 47 -6.93 10.46 21.25
C ASP A 47 -6.94 9.93 22.68
N LEU A 48 -6.76 8.64 22.88
CA LEU A 48 -6.61 8.02 24.21
C LEU A 48 -5.41 8.57 24.98
N ALA A 49 -4.32 8.88 24.28
CA ALA A 49 -3.14 9.51 24.86
C ALA A 49 -3.31 11.02 25.07
N LYS A 50 -4.46 11.60 24.72
CA LYS A 50 -4.74 13.05 24.76
C LYS A 50 -3.73 13.88 23.99
N LEU A 51 -3.20 13.34 22.90
CA LEU A 51 -2.25 14.01 22.00
C LEU A 51 -3.00 14.63 20.82
N ASP A 52 -2.51 15.79 20.36
CA ASP A 52 -3.05 16.43 19.17
C ASP A 52 -2.78 15.57 17.93
N THR A 53 -3.84 15.06 17.32
CA THR A 53 -3.77 14.19 16.15
C THR A 53 -3.15 14.90 14.94
N VAL A 54 -3.42 16.20 14.77
CA VAL A 54 -2.89 16.99 13.64
C VAL A 54 -1.37 17.12 13.72
N LYS A 55 -0.83 17.24 14.93
CA LYS A 55 0.60 17.41 15.18
C LYS A 55 1.35 16.07 15.20
N HIS A 56 0.77 15.02 15.77
CA HIS A 56 1.48 13.76 16.06
C HIS A 56 1.23 12.66 15.02
N PHE A 57 0.15 12.71 14.26
CA PHE A 57 -0.13 11.70 13.23
C PHE A 57 0.85 11.74 12.04
N PRO A 58 1.25 12.90 11.48
CA PRO A 58 2.17 12.94 10.34
C PRO A 58 3.51 12.22 10.59
N PRO A 59 4.20 12.42 11.74
CA PRO A 59 5.43 11.67 12.04
C PRO A 59 5.21 10.16 12.09
N ILE A 60 4.08 9.68 12.63
CA ILE A 60 3.75 8.26 12.67
C ILE A 60 3.61 7.71 11.24
N ARG A 61 2.95 8.46 10.36
CA ARG A 61 2.75 8.05 8.97
C ARG A 61 4.06 7.95 8.17
N VAL A 62 5.06 8.77 8.49
CA VAL A 62 6.39 8.72 7.83
C VAL A 62 7.04 7.34 7.98
N TRP A 63 6.84 6.64 9.10
CA TRP A 63 7.33 5.28 9.28
C TRP A 63 6.76 4.29 8.24
N GLY A 64 5.55 4.53 7.76
CA GLY A 64 4.99 3.75 6.64
C GLY A 64 5.79 3.94 5.36
N THR A 65 6.22 5.16 5.04
CA THR A 65 7.09 5.45 3.89
C THR A 65 8.46 4.81 4.05
N VAL A 66 9.05 4.89 5.26
CA VAL A 66 10.33 4.22 5.56
C VAL A 66 10.23 2.70 5.34
N GLY A 67 9.16 2.08 5.84
CA GLY A 67 8.90 0.65 5.63
C GLY A 67 8.73 0.29 4.15
N PHE A 68 8.04 1.12 3.38
CA PHE A 68 7.87 0.94 1.95
C PHE A 68 9.22 0.99 1.21
N ILE A 69 10.06 2.00 1.48
CA ILE A 69 11.40 2.14 0.91
C ILE A 69 12.27 0.93 1.27
N ALA A 70 12.26 0.52 2.54
CA ALA A 70 13.04 -0.65 2.99
C ALA A 70 12.60 -1.93 2.27
N ALA A 71 11.30 -2.14 2.06
CA ALA A 71 10.78 -3.28 1.31
C ALA A 71 11.20 -3.24 -0.16
N MET A 72 11.16 -2.06 -0.81
CA MET A 72 11.62 -1.90 -2.18
C MET A 72 13.11 -2.23 -2.32
N TRP A 73 13.95 -1.73 -1.43
CA TRP A 73 15.38 -2.01 -1.43
C TRP A 73 15.67 -3.49 -1.17
N PHE A 74 14.93 -4.09 -0.25
CA PHE A 74 15.07 -5.52 0.03
C PHE A 74 14.81 -6.36 -1.23
N VAL A 75 13.74 -6.07 -1.96
CA VAL A 75 13.37 -6.82 -3.17
C VAL A 75 14.35 -6.56 -4.33
N ASP A 76 14.89 -5.34 -4.46
CA ASP A 76 15.84 -4.99 -5.52
C ASP A 76 17.25 -5.56 -5.28
N LEU A 77 17.72 -5.51 -4.02
CA LEU A 77 19.08 -5.92 -3.69
C LEU A 77 19.23 -7.43 -3.44
N THR A 78 18.13 -8.11 -3.10
CA THR A 78 18.19 -9.54 -2.78
C THR A 78 18.13 -10.40 -4.03
N HIS A 79 19.05 -11.37 -4.11
CA HIS A 79 19.15 -12.33 -5.21
C HIS A 79 18.91 -13.75 -4.69
N ILE A 80 18.11 -14.51 -5.39
CA ILE A 80 17.89 -15.95 -5.14
C ILE A 80 18.31 -16.72 -6.39
N GLY A 81 19.32 -17.61 -6.24
CA GLY A 81 19.83 -18.37 -7.39
C GLY A 81 20.48 -17.50 -8.48
N GLY A 82 21.01 -16.32 -8.13
CA GLY A 82 21.61 -15.38 -9.09
C GLY A 82 20.61 -14.48 -9.81
N ILE A 83 19.30 -14.60 -9.53
CA ILE A 83 18.24 -13.78 -10.13
C ILE A 83 17.69 -12.84 -9.06
N GLN A 84 17.47 -11.57 -9.40
CA GLN A 84 16.83 -10.62 -8.48
C GLN A 84 15.41 -11.06 -8.13
N ILE A 85 15.01 -10.91 -6.87
CA ILE A 85 13.66 -11.28 -6.39
C ILE A 85 12.57 -10.57 -7.19
N LYS A 86 12.79 -9.31 -7.57
CA LYS A 86 11.82 -8.51 -8.34
C LYS A 86 11.42 -9.14 -9.69
N LEU A 87 12.25 -9.99 -10.26
CA LEU A 87 12.01 -10.65 -11.55
C LEU A 87 11.36 -12.03 -11.40
N THR A 88 11.04 -12.44 -10.18
CA THR A 88 10.53 -13.78 -9.88
C THR A 88 9.24 -13.73 -9.06
N ALA A 89 8.52 -14.86 -8.99
CA ALA A 89 7.36 -15.02 -8.12
C ALA A 89 7.70 -14.92 -6.61
N TRP A 90 8.99 -14.95 -6.24
CA TRP A 90 9.43 -14.85 -4.86
C TRP A 90 9.00 -13.55 -4.18
N GLN A 91 8.85 -12.44 -4.93
CA GLN A 91 8.29 -11.20 -4.38
C GLN A 91 6.89 -11.39 -3.78
N LEU A 92 6.06 -12.26 -4.38
CA LEU A 92 4.70 -12.56 -3.88
C LEU A 92 4.76 -13.38 -2.59
N TYR A 93 5.69 -14.34 -2.50
CA TYR A 93 5.89 -15.12 -1.27
C TYR A 93 6.41 -14.25 -0.13
N VAL A 94 7.34 -13.33 -0.39
CA VAL A 94 7.82 -12.36 0.61
C VAL A 94 6.68 -11.47 1.09
N SER A 95 5.85 -10.96 0.18
CA SER A 95 4.67 -10.16 0.53
C SER A 95 3.64 -10.95 1.33
N ALA A 96 3.42 -12.22 0.99
CA ALA A 96 2.54 -13.12 1.74
C ALA A 96 3.07 -13.37 3.15
N PHE A 97 4.38 -13.64 3.29
CA PHE A 97 5.02 -13.81 4.60
C PHE A 97 4.85 -12.58 5.49
N LEU A 98 5.12 -11.37 4.95
CA LEU A 98 4.91 -10.12 5.67
C LEU A 98 3.44 -9.91 6.06
N SER A 99 2.49 -10.31 5.20
CA SER A 99 1.06 -10.26 5.50
C SER A 99 0.68 -11.17 6.67
N PHE A 100 1.28 -12.36 6.76
CA PHE A 100 1.08 -13.25 7.91
C PHE A 100 1.71 -12.69 9.19
N VAL A 101 2.91 -12.12 9.11
CA VAL A 101 3.54 -11.43 10.26
C VAL A 101 2.67 -10.27 10.76
N LEU A 102 2.15 -9.46 9.84
CA LEU A 102 1.21 -8.37 10.16
C LEU A 102 -0.09 -8.89 10.80
N ALA A 103 -0.59 -10.03 10.33
CA ALA A 103 -1.77 -10.65 10.91
C ALA A 103 -1.54 -11.05 12.37
N VAL A 104 -0.39 -11.65 12.68
CA VAL A 104 0.00 -11.98 14.06
C VAL A 104 0.20 -10.70 14.88
N TYR A 105 0.91 -9.72 14.33
CA TYR A 105 1.14 -8.44 15.00
C TYR A 105 -0.16 -7.68 15.31
N SER A 106 -1.20 -7.84 14.48
CA SER A 106 -2.48 -7.17 14.71
C SER A 106 -3.16 -7.53 16.03
N PHE A 107 -2.84 -8.70 16.61
CA PHE A 107 -3.33 -9.07 17.94
C PHE A 107 -2.66 -8.30 19.09
N SER A 108 -1.51 -7.66 18.82
CA SER A 108 -0.79 -6.81 19.79
C SER A 108 -1.27 -5.37 19.79
N LEU A 109 -2.16 -4.99 18.85
CA LEU A 109 -2.66 -3.62 18.76
C LEU A 109 -3.62 -3.32 19.93
N PRO A 110 -3.61 -2.08 20.44
CA PRO A 110 -4.53 -1.67 21.49
C PRO A 110 -5.97 -1.80 21.01
N GLY A 111 -6.83 -2.32 21.89
CA GLY A 111 -8.26 -2.44 21.59
C GLY A 111 -8.89 -1.06 21.40
N CYS A 112 -9.54 -0.86 20.26
CA CYS A 112 -10.35 0.33 20.04
C CYS A 112 -11.70 0.16 20.72
N SER A 113 -12.14 1.14 21.52
CA SER A 113 -13.48 1.17 22.08
C SER A 113 -14.50 1.35 20.96
N VAL A 114 -15.27 0.29 20.67
CA VAL A 114 -16.39 0.40 19.74
C VAL A 114 -17.60 0.92 20.51
N ASP A 115 -18.05 2.12 20.19
CA ASP A 115 -19.30 2.64 20.74
C ASP A 115 -20.48 1.89 20.11
N ARG A 116 -21.01 0.90 20.86
CA ARG A 116 -22.15 0.07 20.43
C ARG A 116 -23.49 0.78 20.53
N ASN A 117 -23.54 1.98 21.11
CA ASN A 117 -24.78 2.76 21.29
C ASN A 117 -25.14 3.60 20.06
N VAL A 118 -24.36 3.56 19.01
CA VAL A 118 -24.73 4.20 17.74
C VAL A 118 -25.93 3.45 17.16
N LYS A 119 -27.13 4.00 17.38
CA LYS A 119 -28.40 3.54 16.77
C LYS A 119 -28.16 3.36 15.27
N SER A 120 -28.78 2.33 14.69
CA SER A 120 -28.64 1.89 13.31
C SER A 120 -28.39 3.07 12.35
N GLN A 121 -27.16 3.25 11.99
CA GLN A 121 -26.80 4.23 10.98
C GLN A 121 -27.35 3.76 9.64
N SER A 122 -27.90 4.69 8.89
CA SER A 122 -28.29 4.43 7.50
C SER A 122 -27.12 3.80 6.73
N TRP A 123 -27.39 2.95 5.76
CA TRP A 123 -26.36 2.42 4.83
C TRP A 123 -25.44 3.51 4.28
N ILE A 124 -25.97 4.73 4.09
CA ILE A 124 -25.24 5.92 3.68
C ILE A 124 -24.16 6.29 4.69
N ASP A 125 -24.44 6.18 5.98
CA ASP A 125 -23.49 6.49 7.05
C ASP A 125 -22.45 5.39 7.22
N THR A 126 -22.87 4.14 7.11
CA THR A 126 -21.98 2.98 7.18
C THR A 126 -20.95 2.97 6.04
N LEU A 127 -21.36 3.39 4.84
CA LEU A 127 -20.48 3.52 3.67
C LEU A 127 -19.70 4.85 3.63
N GLY A 128 -19.89 5.73 4.62
CA GLY A 128 -19.22 7.02 4.65
C GLY A 128 -19.65 8.00 3.54
N LEU A 129 -20.77 7.74 2.87
CA LEU A 129 -21.26 8.54 1.73
C LEU A 129 -21.64 9.97 2.15
N ARG A 130 -21.83 10.25 3.43
CA ARG A 130 -22.00 11.62 3.94
C ARG A 130 -20.78 12.51 3.65
N ALA A 131 -19.59 11.94 3.51
CA ALA A 131 -18.41 12.70 3.13
C ALA A 131 -18.59 13.40 1.76
N PHE A 132 -19.38 12.82 0.85
CA PHE A 132 -19.72 13.49 -0.42
C PHE A 132 -20.53 14.78 -0.25
N ALA A 133 -21.19 14.99 0.90
CA ALA A 133 -21.86 16.26 1.17
C ALA A 133 -20.85 17.41 1.27
N LEU A 134 -19.57 17.14 1.62
CA LEU A 134 -18.51 18.13 1.67
C LEU A 134 -18.17 18.69 0.28
N PHE A 135 -18.49 17.99 -0.81
CA PHE A 135 -18.33 18.52 -2.17
C PHE A 135 -19.26 19.68 -2.51
N LYS A 136 -20.29 19.91 -1.69
CA LYS A 136 -21.14 21.10 -1.82
C LYS A 136 -20.39 22.39 -1.50
N GLU A 137 -19.37 22.31 -0.65
CA GLU A 137 -18.49 23.42 -0.36
C GLU A 137 -17.38 23.50 -1.40
N LYS A 138 -17.33 24.61 -2.17
CA LYS A 138 -16.41 24.79 -3.29
C LYS A 138 -14.94 24.58 -2.92
N ARG A 139 -14.52 25.06 -1.75
CA ARG A 139 -13.13 24.88 -1.26
C ARG A 139 -12.78 23.43 -1.02
N MET A 140 -13.70 22.70 -0.38
CA MET A 140 -13.54 21.27 -0.13
C MET A 140 -13.56 20.45 -1.41
N ALA A 141 -14.45 20.77 -2.35
CA ALA A 141 -14.51 20.12 -3.65
C ALA A 141 -13.19 20.26 -4.42
N VAL A 142 -12.62 21.47 -4.48
CA VAL A 142 -11.32 21.72 -5.13
C VAL A 142 -10.21 20.90 -4.44
N PHE A 143 -10.18 20.90 -3.12
CA PHE A 143 -9.20 20.14 -2.36
C PHE A 143 -9.29 18.62 -2.66
N PHE A 144 -10.49 18.05 -2.66
CA PHE A 144 -10.70 16.63 -2.95
C PHE A 144 -10.30 16.27 -4.39
N ILE A 145 -10.70 17.09 -5.38
CA ILE A 145 -10.32 16.87 -6.78
C ILE A 145 -8.80 16.91 -6.93
N PHE A 146 -8.15 17.93 -6.35
CA PHE A 146 -6.70 18.04 -6.40
C PHE A 146 -6.00 16.84 -5.74
N SER A 147 -6.44 16.43 -4.56
CA SER A 147 -5.90 15.27 -3.85
C SER A 147 -6.09 13.97 -4.64
N MET A 148 -7.24 13.80 -5.30
CA MET A 148 -7.52 12.65 -6.15
C MET A 148 -6.60 12.61 -7.37
N LEU A 149 -6.41 13.74 -8.04
CA LEU A 149 -5.51 13.85 -9.20
C LEU A 149 -4.04 13.61 -8.80
N LEU A 150 -3.61 14.17 -7.67
CA LEU A 150 -2.27 13.95 -7.15
C LEU A 150 -2.05 12.47 -6.79
N GLY A 151 -3.01 11.83 -6.13
CA GLY A 151 -2.96 10.41 -5.81
C GLY A 151 -2.93 9.53 -7.07
N ALA A 152 -3.70 9.87 -8.09
CA ALA A 152 -3.70 9.16 -9.37
C ALA A 152 -2.34 9.29 -10.08
N ALA A 153 -1.77 10.49 -10.13
CA ALA A 153 -0.46 10.73 -10.72
C ALA A 153 0.64 9.92 -10.00
N LEU A 154 0.64 9.95 -8.66
CA LEU A 154 1.57 9.17 -7.84
C LEU A 154 1.42 7.66 -8.10
N GLN A 155 0.19 7.17 -8.18
CA GLN A 155 -0.07 5.75 -8.41
C GLN A 155 0.39 5.30 -9.81
N ILE A 156 0.20 6.12 -10.84
CA ILE A 156 0.70 5.84 -12.18
C ILE A 156 2.23 5.75 -12.19
N THR A 157 2.92 6.69 -11.53
CA THR A 157 4.37 6.68 -11.41
C THR A 157 4.86 5.42 -10.69
N ASN A 158 4.22 5.03 -9.59
CA ASN A 158 4.59 3.82 -8.84
C ASN A 158 4.32 2.52 -9.61
N ALA A 159 3.23 2.46 -10.39
CA ALA A 159 2.85 1.26 -11.12
C ALA A 159 3.70 1.05 -12.38
N PHE A 160 4.02 2.10 -13.10
CA PHE A 160 4.64 2.00 -14.43
C PHE A 160 6.07 2.53 -14.48
N GLY A 161 6.54 3.26 -13.47
CA GLY A 161 7.85 3.89 -13.48
C GLY A 161 8.99 2.89 -13.61
N ASP A 162 8.95 1.78 -12.87
CA ASP A 162 9.96 0.72 -12.95
C ASP A 162 9.96 0.05 -14.33
N THR A 163 8.80 -0.34 -14.83
CA THR A 163 8.63 -0.95 -16.15
C THR A 163 9.12 0.00 -17.26
N TYR A 164 8.83 1.29 -17.13
CA TYR A 164 9.29 2.30 -18.10
C TYR A 164 10.81 2.40 -18.12
N ILE A 165 11.47 2.47 -16.97
CA ILE A 165 12.94 2.52 -16.89
C ILE A 165 13.55 1.23 -17.42
N GLN A 166 13.01 0.07 -17.07
CA GLN A 166 13.51 -1.22 -17.55
C GLN A 166 13.39 -1.39 -19.06
N ASN A 167 12.40 -0.75 -19.69
CA ASN A 167 12.25 -0.79 -21.14
C ASN A 167 13.46 -0.18 -21.88
N PHE A 168 14.16 0.78 -21.27
CA PHE A 168 15.43 1.28 -21.81
C PHE A 168 16.54 0.22 -21.75
N GLY A 169 16.48 -0.75 -20.87
CA GLY A 169 17.42 -1.87 -20.79
C GLY A 169 17.39 -2.78 -22.02
N SER A 170 16.33 -2.73 -22.84
CA SER A 170 16.26 -3.42 -24.11
C SER A 170 17.16 -2.78 -25.20
N MET A 171 17.59 -1.53 -24.98
CA MET A 171 18.49 -0.83 -25.90
C MET A 171 19.96 -1.15 -25.54
N PRO A 172 20.81 -1.61 -26.49
CA PRO A 172 22.18 -2.05 -26.20
C PRO A 172 23.04 -1.01 -25.47
N GLN A 173 22.81 0.26 -25.75
CA GLN A 173 23.55 1.38 -25.13
C GLN A 173 23.22 1.63 -23.63
N TYR A 174 22.11 1.11 -23.14
CA TYR A 174 21.66 1.31 -21.75
C TYR A 174 21.57 0.01 -20.96
N ALA A 175 21.78 -1.14 -21.56
CA ALA A 175 21.63 -2.46 -20.95
C ALA A 175 22.47 -2.63 -19.67
N ASP A 176 23.66 -2.03 -19.61
CA ASP A 176 24.56 -2.07 -18.46
C ASP A 176 24.45 -0.88 -17.51
N SER A 177 23.52 0.04 -17.77
CA SER A 177 23.34 1.21 -16.93
C SER A 177 22.91 0.82 -15.51
N ALA A 178 23.58 1.38 -14.49
CA ALA A 178 23.22 1.21 -13.10
C ALA A 178 21.78 1.70 -12.81
N ILE A 179 21.31 2.71 -13.55
CA ILE A 179 19.93 3.24 -13.43
C ILE A 179 18.91 2.18 -13.81
N VAL A 180 19.15 1.43 -14.88
CA VAL A 180 18.26 0.37 -15.33
C VAL A 180 18.30 -0.83 -14.36
N LYS A 181 19.48 -1.22 -13.90
CA LYS A 181 19.69 -2.32 -12.96
C LYS A 181 19.00 -2.06 -11.60
N HIS A 182 19.04 -0.82 -11.13
CA HIS A 182 18.52 -0.41 -9.83
C HIS A 182 17.39 0.62 -9.93
N SER A 183 16.50 0.44 -10.91
CA SER A 183 15.35 1.32 -11.17
C SER A 183 14.44 1.49 -9.96
N VAL A 184 14.27 0.44 -9.18
CA VAL A 184 13.44 0.44 -7.95
C VAL A 184 14.03 1.36 -6.88
N ILE A 185 15.38 1.37 -6.72
CA ILE A 185 16.06 2.27 -5.79
C ILE A 185 15.86 3.73 -6.22
N LEU A 186 15.97 4.00 -7.52
CA LEU A 186 15.76 5.35 -8.05
C LEU A 186 14.33 5.84 -7.78
N LEU A 187 13.33 4.97 -8.01
CA LEU A 187 11.94 5.29 -7.72
C LEU A 187 11.68 5.49 -6.23
N SER A 188 12.39 4.76 -5.36
CA SER A 188 12.23 4.93 -3.91
C SER A 188 12.67 6.32 -3.45
N LEU A 189 13.66 6.93 -4.11
CA LEU A 189 14.11 8.29 -3.81
C LEU A 189 13.03 9.33 -4.14
N SER A 190 12.15 9.06 -5.09
CA SER A 190 11.04 9.95 -5.42
C SER A 190 9.93 9.97 -4.33
N GLN A 191 9.99 9.05 -3.37
CA GLN A 191 9.05 8.97 -2.25
C GLN A 191 9.53 9.75 -1.00
N MET A 192 10.77 10.21 -1.01
CA MET A 192 11.37 11.05 0.03
C MET A 192 11.01 12.52 -0.16
#